data_b1f712729ff76eafb748193f68fe5e56
#
_entry.id   b1f712729ff76eafb748193f68fe5e56
#
_cell.length_a   1.000
_cell.length_b   1.000
_cell.length_c   1.000
_cell.angle_alpha   90.00
_cell.angle_beta   90.00
_cell.angle_gamma   90.00
#
_symmetry.space_group_name_H-M   'P 1'
#
loop_
_entity.id
_entity.type
_entity.pdbx_description
1 polymer ?
#
loop_
_entity_poly.entity_id
_entity_poly.type
_entity_poly.pdbx_seq_one_letter_code
_entity_poly.pdbx_strand_id
1 'polypeptide(L)'
;VLLAGIHAETAMEEPTMLLRGKGINYDTGFFPGGRSSRESFDPDVVRRELQIIADDLHCTAVRISGGVPARLTVAADHAAAAGLQVWFAPFPCELTTAQLLPYFVDCAERAEDLRVRGADVVLVIGCELSLFAAGFIPGQDADARIANLSSPNPQLWATLGEVFGRMNAFLAETAATVRKQFGGRLTYASGTWEQIDWTPFDIVAVDAYRDAGNAANYRQELRGHFAHGKPVVATEFGCCTYRGAADRGGMGWTIIDNNAEPPRLNGDYQRDEGEQVTYLRELLEIFEQEGVDSAFWFTFASYDLPYRPGPRDDLDMAAYGVVRVLEQGHGSAYPDMGWEPKESFHALAAAYTG
;
A
#
# COMPACT_ATOMS: atom_id res chain seq x y z
N VAL A 1 22.36 12.80 61.94
CA VAL A 1 21.62 13.50 60.87
C VAL A 1 22.19 13.05 59.55
N LEU A 2 21.59 12.02 58.92
CA LEU A 2 21.93 11.52 57.61
C LEU A 2 20.93 12.13 56.63
N LEU A 3 21.42 12.92 55.67
CA LEU A 3 20.66 13.39 54.50
C LEU A 3 20.75 12.29 53.43
N ALA A 4 19.63 11.62 53.17
CA ALA A 4 19.47 10.76 52.02
C ALA A 4 19.12 11.63 50.79
N GLY A 5 20.05 11.72 49.84
CA GLY A 5 19.81 12.34 48.56
C GLY A 5 18.91 11.44 47.70
N ILE A 6 17.74 11.91 47.36
CA ILE A 6 16.86 11.29 46.35
C ILE A 6 17.39 11.77 45.00
N HIS A 7 18.07 10.87 44.28
CA HIS A 7 18.30 11.05 42.84
C HIS A 7 16.99 10.70 42.14
N ALA A 8 16.27 11.73 41.66
CA ALA A 8 15.25 11.55 40.66
C ALA A 8 15.96 11.28 39.34
N GLU A 9 15.96 10.04 38.88
CA GLU A 9 16.23 9.72 37.49
C GLU A 9 15.10 10.34 36.67
N THR A 10 15.38 11.46 36.05
CA THR A 10 14.57 11.97 34.93
C THR A 10 14.76 10.97 33.79
N ALA A 11 13.77 10.10 33.56
CA ALA A 11 13.63 9.39 32.30
C ALA A 11 13.63 10.47 31.21
N MET A 12 14.69 10.52 30.41
CA MET A 12 14.68 11.27 29.16
C MET A 12 13.66 10.56 28.28
N GLU A 13 12.51 11.19 28.04
CA GLU A 13 11.62 10.77 26.96
C GLU A 13 12.45 10.86 25.66
N GLU A 14 12.73 9.71 25.05
CA GLU A 14 13.31 9.70 23.73
C GLU A 14 12.38 10.50 22.79
N PRO A 15 12.90 11.38 21.93
CA PRO A 15 12.07 12.16 21.05
C PRO A 15 11.29 11.19 20.17
N THR A 16 9.96 11.22 20.26
CA THR A 16 9.07 10.49 19.35
C THR A 16 9.39 10.95 17.94
N MET A 17 9.93 10.07 17.10
CA MET A 17 10.24 10.42 15.72
C MET A 17 8.94 10.43 14.93
N LEU A 18 8.44 11.62 14.59
CA LEU A 18 7.28 11.77 13.73
C LEU A 18 7.58 11.19 12.33
N LEU A 19 6.59 10.54 11.73
CA LEU A 19 6.67 10.06 10.35
C LEU A 19 7.01 11.24 9.42
N ARG A 20 8.10 11.11 8.66
CA ARG A 20 8.48 12.09 7.64
C ARG A 20 7.48 12.10 6.49
N GLY A 21 7.07 10.92 6.02
CA GLY A 21 6.06 10.73 4.99
C GLY A 21 4.73 10.27 5.57
N LYS A 22 3.77 11.18 5.66
CA LYS A 22 2.37 10.93 6.02
C LYS A 22 1.63 10.56 4.74
N GLY A 23 1.51 9.26 4.45
CA GLY A 23 1.17 8.77 3.12
C GLY A 23 -0.16 8.04 3.02
N ILE A 24 -0.66 7.97 1.79
CA ILE A 24 -1.79 7.15 1.39
C ILE A 24 -1.54 6.52 0.02
N ASN A 25 -2.06 5.32 -0.20
CA ASN A 25 -2.09 4.69 -1.53
C ASN A 25 -3.21 5.27 -2.37
N TYR A 26 -2.94 5.47 -3.67
CA TYR A 26 -3.90 5.95 -4.65
C TYR A 26 -3.90 5.06 -5.88
N ASP A 27 -5.03 4.41 -6.16
CA ASP A 27 -5.19 3.48 -7.26
C ASP A 27 -5.58 4.18 -8.56
N THR A 28 -4.87 3.89 -9.64
CA THR A 28 -5.14 4.34 -11.00
C THR A 28 -5.67 3.22 -11.91
N GLY A 29 -5.84 2.02 -11.37
CA GLY A 29 -6.27 0.79 -12.02
C GLY A 29 -5.15 -0.21 -12.23
N PHE A 30 -5.22 -1.34 -11.53
CA PHE A 30 -4.40 -2.53 -11.78
C PHE A 30 -5.33 -3.69 -12.17
N PHE A 31 -4.77 -4.78 -12.72
CA PHE A 31 -5.55 -5.80 -13.43
C PHE A 31 -5.27 -7.22 -12.93
N PRO A 32 -5.52 -7.54 -11.67
CA PRO A 32 -5.44 -8.92 -11.22
C PRO A 32 -6.52 -9.75 -11.90
N GLY A 33 -6.15 -10.90 -12.50
CA GLY A 33 -7.10 -11.74 -13.22
C GLY A 33 -7.80 -11.07 -14.41
N GLY A 34 -7.24 -9.96 -14.94
CA GLY A 34 -7.76 -9.24 -16.10
C GLY A 34 -8.90 -8.27 -15.84
N ARG A 35 -9.39 -8.13 -14.59
CA ARG A 35 -10.36 -7.09 -14.20
C ARG A 35 -9.65 -5.88 -13.64
N SER A 36 -10.11 -4.68 -14.03
CA SER A 36 -9.56 -3.43 -13.50
C SER A 36 -10.12 -3.11 -12.11
N SER A 37 -9.25 -2.77 -11.17
CA SER A 37 -9.65 -2.19 -9.88
C SER A 37 -10.31 -0.80 -10.05
N ARG A 38 -10.03 -0.11 -11.16
CA ARG A 38 -10.59 1.19 -11.51
C ARG A 38 -10.87 1.26 -13.02
N GLU A 39 -12.08 0.95 -13.45
CA GLU A 39 -12.45 0.97 -14.86
C GLU A 39 -12.48 2.40 -15.43
N SER A 40 -13.19 3.30 -14.73
CA SER A 40 -13.31 4.70 -15.13
C SER A 40 -12.15 5.53 -14.55
N PHE A 41 -11.43 6.21 -15.43
CA PHE A 41 -10.33 7.11 -15.08
C PHE A 41 -10.56 8.47 -15.71
N ASP A 42 -11.13 9.40 -14.94
CA ASP A 42 -11.34 10.79 -15.33
C ASP A 42 -10.24 11.66 -14.71
N PRO A 43 -9.39 12.33 -15.51
CA PRO A 43 -8.31 13.19 -15.00
C PRO A 43 -8.78 14.33 -14.08
N ASP A 44 -9.98 14.87 -14.27
CA ASP A 44 -10.50 15.93 -13.42
C ASP A 44 -10.93 15.41 -12.06
N VAL A 45 -11.51 14.20 -12.00
CA VAL A 45 -11.80 13.49 -10.73
C VAL A 45 -10.50 13.17 -10.02
N VAL A 46 -9.50 12.62 -10.72
CA VAL A 46 -8.17 12.31 -10.17
C VAL A 46 -7.51 13.55 -9.57
N ARG A 47 -7.54 14.67 -10.29
CA ARG A 47 -7.01 15.96 -9.79
C ARG A 47 -7.70 16.39 -8.50
N ARG A 48 -9.04 16.29 -8.44
CA ARG A 48 -9.81 16.69 -7.27
C ARG A 48 -9.54 15.77 -6.06
N GLU A 49 -9.45 14.47 -6.28
CA GLU A 49 -9.13 13.50 -5.21
C GLU A 49 -7.72 13.74 -4.63
N LEU A 50 -6.72 14.00 -5.48
CA LEU A 50 -5.36 14.29 -5.01
C LEU A 50 -5.26 15.63 -4.28
N GLN A 51 -6.09 16.61 -4.66
CA GLN A 51 -6.24 17.86 -3.90
C GLN A 51 -6.82 17.60 -2.50
N ILE A 52 -7.87 16.77 -2.40
CA ILE A 52 -8.47 16.36 -1.11
C ILE A 52 -7.45 15.59 -0.26
N ILE A 53 -6.66 14.70 -0.86
CA ILE A 53 -5.59 13.97 -0.17
C ILE A 53 -4.55 14.93 0.43
N ALA A 54 -4.18 15.98 -0.28
CA ALA A 54 -3.25 16.99 0.23
C ALA A 54 -3.89 17.91 1.28
N ASP A 55 -5.04 18.48 0.97
CA ASP A 55 -5.61 19.57 1.76
C ASP A 55 -6.45 19.07 2.96
N ASP A 56 -7.27 18.04 2.74
CA ASP A 56 -8.25 17.60 3.74
C ASP A 56 -7.74 16.39 4.55
N LEU A 57 -6.96 15.49 3.95
CA LEU A 57 -6.29 14.39 4.66
C LEU A 57 -4.93 14.77 5.24
N HIS A 58 -4.39 15.95 4.88
CA HIS A 58 -3.07 16.43 5.30
C HIS A 58 -1.91 15.47 5.00
N CYS A 59 -2.07 14.67 3.94
CA CYS A 59 -0.98 13.81 3.48
C CYS A 59 0.19 14.65 2.95
N THR A 60 1.40 14.20 3.19
CA THR A 60 2.63 14.79 2.62
C THR A 60 3.19 13.96 1.47
N ALA A 61 2.71 12.72 1.32
CA ALA A 61 3.13 11.79 0.29
C ALA A 61 1.95 10.96 -0.23
N VAL A 62 2.02 10.55 -1.50
CA VAL A 62 1.06 9.63 -2.10
C VAL A 62 1.78 8.55 -2.89
N ARG A 63 1.44 7.26 -2.66
CA ARG A 63 1.90 6.16 -3.49
C ARG A 63 0.87 5.90 -4.58
N ILE A 64 1.21 6.28 -5.80
CA ILE A 64 0.35 6.15 -6.97
C ILE A 64 0.64 4.82 -7.64
N SER A 65 -0.30 3.89 -7.58
CA SER A 65 -0.16 2.55 -8.12
C SER A 65 -1.14 2.27 -9.25
N GLY A 66 -0.74 1.39 -10.17
CA GLY A 66 -1.57 0.94 -11.29
C GLY A 66 -0.78 0.29 -12.41
N GLY A 67 -1.49 -0.37 -13.32
CA GLY A 67 -0.92 -1.15 -14.42
C GLY A 67 -0.74 -0.37 -15.73
N VAL A 68 -1.26 0.87 -15.83
CA VAL A 68 -1.22 1.68 -17.05
C VAL A 68 -0.33 2.91 -16.87
N PRO A 69 0.89 2.93 -17.47
CA PRO A 69 1.86 4.02 -17.26
C PRO A 69 1.31 5.42 -17.55
N ALA A 70 0.44 5.56 -18.56
CA ALA A 70 -0.18 6.85 -18.88
C ALA A 70 -1.09 7.37 -17.75
N ARG A 71 -1.87 6.49 -17.08
CA ARG A 71 -2.71 6.87 -15.94
C ARG A 71 -1.85 7.23 -14.72
N LEU A 72 -0.75 6.49 -14.49
CA LEU A 72 0.23 6.83 -13.45
C LEU A 72 0.80 8.23 -13.66
N THR A 73 1.19 8.57 -14.89
CA THR A 73 1.75 9.89 -15.22
C THR A 73 0.75 11.02 -14.91
N VAL A 74 -0.51 10.87 -15.35
CA VAL A 74 -1.56 11.88 -15.08
C VAL A 74 -1.77 12.08 -13.59
N ALA A 75 -1.90 11.01 -12.82
CA ALA A 75 -2.08 11.10 -11.37
C ALA A 75 -0.83 11.69 -10.69
N ALA A 76 0.37 11.31 -11.12
CA ALA A 76 1.63 11.82 -10.59
C ALA A 76 1.80 13.33 -10.84
N ASP A 77 1.41 13.83 -12.03
CA ASP A 77 1.40 15.25 -12.34
C ASP A 77 0.46 16.04 -11.40
N HIS A 78 -0.74 15.53 -11.17
CA HIS A 78 -1.70 16.15 -10.25
C HIS A 78 -1.22 16.10 -8.80
N ALA A 79 -0.63 15.00 -8.34
CA ALA A 79 -0.07 14.89 -7.00
C ALA A 79 1.08 15.86 -6.77
N ALA A 80 2.00 15.98 -7.73
CA ALA A 80 3.10 16.93 -7.66
C ALA A 80 2.58 18.39 -7.66
N ALA A 81 1.55 18.70 -8.44
CA ALA A 81 0.91 20.01 -8.45
C ALA A 81 0.20 20.34 -7.13
N ALA A 82 -0.28 19.33 -6.41
CA ALA A 82 -0.84 19.47 -5.06
C ALA A 82 0.23 19.52 -3.95
N GLY A 83 1.52 19.47 -4.28
CA GLY A 83 2.64 19.55 -3.34
C GLY A 83 3.00 18.25 -2.63
N LEU A 84 2.44 17.13 -3.07
CA LEU A 84 2.72 15.81 -2.49
C LEU A 84 4.05 15.25 -3.00
N GLN A 85 4.80 14.57 -2.12
CA GLN A 85 5.86 13.66 -2.56
C GLN A 85 5.23 12.50 -3.33
N VAL A 86 5.70 12.24 -4.54
CA VAL A 86 5.16 11.21 -5.42
C VAL A 86 5.96 9.91 -5.29
N TRP A 87 5.32 8.85 -4.84
CA TRP A 87 5.82 7.48 -4.97
C TRP A 87 5.22 6.88 -6.24
N PHE A 88 5.98 6.95 -7.33
CA PHE A 88 5.56 6.43 -8.63
C PHE A 88 5.70 4.92 -8.61
N ALA A 89 4.58 4.19 -8.48
CA ALA A 89 4.52 2.77 -8.14
C ALA A 89 3.78 1.96 -9.22
N PRO A 90 4.41 1.66 -10.37
CA PRO A 90 3.83 0.78 -11.36
C PRO A 90 3.50 -0.60 -10.77
N PHE A 91 2.28 -1.07 -11.03
CA PHE A 91 1.74 -2.33 -10.54
C PHE A 91 1.24 -3.20 -11.70
N PRO A 92 2.16 -3.72 -12.55
CA PRO A 92 1.80 -4.62 -13.65
C PRO A 92 1.44 -6.00 -13.10
N CYS A 93 0.34 -6.57 -13.57
CA CYS A 93 -0.08 -7.93 -13.26
C CYS A 93 0.17 -8.86 -14.47
N GLU A 94 0.48 -10.13 -14.19
CA GLU A 94 0.60 -11.24 -15.15
C GLU A 94 1.71 -11.07 -16.22
N LEU A 95 2.60 -10.11 -16.09
CA LEU A 95 3.73 -9.96 -16.99
C LEU A 95 4.88 -10.90 -16.61
N THR A 96 5.55 -11.44 -17.62
CA THR A 96 6.81 -12.16 -17.45
C THR A 96 7.98 -11.20 -17.18
N THR A 97 9.10 -11.70 -16.65
CA THR A 97 10.31 -10.87 -16.42
C THR A 97 10.80 -10.18 -17.70
N ALA A 98 10.68 -10.83 -18.86
CA ALA A 98 11.04 -10.26 -20.16
C ALA A 98 10.13 -9.06 -20.56
N GLN A 99 8.87 -9.06 -20.11
CA GLN A 99 7.92 -7.96 -20.35
C GLN A 99 8.03 -6.88 -19.28
N LEU A 100 8.34 -7.25 -18.03
CA LEU A 100 8.48 -6.33 -16.90
C LEU A 100 9.64 -5.35 -17.08
N LEU A 101 10.80 -5.81 -17.57
CA LEU A 101 11.98 -4.95 -17.67
C LEU A 101 11.74 -3.72 -18.56
N PRO A 102 11.28 -3.83 -19.83
CA PRO A 102 10.97 -2.66 -20.65
C PRO A 102 9.82 -1.82 -20.09
N TYR A 103 8.85 -2.43 -19.42
CA TYR A 103 7.77 -1.73 -18.74
C TYR A 103 8.29 -0.83 -17.61
N PHE A 104 9.19 -1.32 -16.76
CA PHE A 104 9.78 -0.50 -15.70
C PHE A 104 10.73 0.57 -16.24
N VAL A 105 11.36 0.36 -17.39
CA VAL A 105 12.18 1.39 -18.07
C VAL A 105 11.28 2.54 -18.53
N ASP A 106 10.13 2.28 -19.20
CA ASP A 106 9.15 3.33 -19.57
C ASP A 106 8.65 4.10 -18.33
N CYS A 107 8.35 3.39 -17.24
CA CYS A 107 7.94 4.02 -15.99
C CYS A 107 9.06 4.88 -15.37
N ALA A 108 10.32 4.45 -15.46
CA ALA A 108 11.47 5.19 -14.95
C ALA A 108 11.69 6.50 -15.74
N GLU A 109 11.54 6.48 -17.07
CA GLU A 109 11.61 7.68 -17.92
C GLU A 109 10.53 8.68 -17.54
N ARG A 110 9.28 8.24 -17.33
CA ARG A 110 8.16 9.10 -16.90
C ARG A 110 8.39 9.68 -15.50
N ALA A 111 8.88 8.88 -14.57
CA ALA A 111 9.21 9.34 -13.23
C ALA A 111 10.36 10.37 -13.24
N GLU A 112 11.35 10.20 -14.11
CA GLU A 112 12.45 11.16 -14.31
C GLU A 112 11.94 12.47 -14.91
N ASP A 113 11.07 12.42 -15.92
CA ASP A 113 10.46 13.62 -16.50
C ASP A 113 9.73 14.45 -15.44
N LEU A 114 9.04 13.80 -14.52
CA LEU A 114 8.38 14.47 -13.40
C LEU A 114 9.41 15.07 -12.42
N ARG A 115 10.44 14.30 -12.08
CA ARG A 115 11.52 14.70 -11.15
C ARG A 115 12.31 15.92 -11.67
N VAL A 116 12.70 15.93 -12.95
CA VAL A 116 13.45 17.04 -13.53
C VAL A 116 12.62 18.32 -13.66
N ARG A 117 11.29 18.21 -13.66
CA ARG A 117 10.37 19.35 -13.54
C ARG A 117 10.25 19.87 -12.09
N GLY A 118 10.97 19.28 -11.13
CA GLY A 118 11.09 19.76 -9.76
C GLY A 118 10.24 19.02 -8.73
N ALA A 119 9.55 17.95 -9.07
CA ALA A 119 8.82 17.13 -8.11
C ALA A 119 9.76 16.26 -7.26
N ASP A 120 9.39 16.00 -6.00
CA ASP A 120 10.05 14.99 -5.17
C ASP A 120 9.47 13.61 -5.51
N VAL A 121 10.25 12.77 -6.19
CA VAL A 121 9.80 11.49 -6.74
C VAL A 121 10.62 10.33 -6.18
N VAL A 122 9.94 9.29 -5.72
CA VAL A 122 10.49 7.97 -5.43
C VAL A 122 9.92 7.00 -6.46
N LEU A 123 10.76 6.21 -7.12
CA LEU A 123 10.32 5.17 -8.03
C LEU A 123 10.25 3.82 -7.29
N VAL A 124 9.12 3.15 -7.41
CA VAL A 124 8.89 1.80 -6.84
C VAL A 124 8.81 0.81 -8.00
N ILE A 125 9.82 -0.07 -8.16
CA ILE A 125 9.85 -1.02 -9.27
C ILE A 125 9.10 -2.31 -8.95
N GLY A 126 7.78 -2.19 -8.85
CA GLY A 126 6.87 -3.30 -8.59
C GLY A 126 6.49 -3.45 -7.13
N CYS A 127 5.48 -4.27 -6.92
CA CYS A 127 4.90 -4.63 -5.65
C CYS A 127 4.58 -6.12 -5.67
N GLU A 128 5.00 -6.86 -4.64
CA GLU A 128 4.68 -8.29 -4.45
C GLU A 128 4.80 -9.12 -5.75
N LEU A 129 5.89 -8.91 -6.50
CA LEU A 129 6.09 -9.53 -7.82
C LEU A 129 6.08 -11.07 -7.75
N SER A 130 6.38 -11.65 -6.59
CA SER A 130 6.24 -13.10 -6.41
C SER A 130 4.82 -13.60 -6.69
N LEU A 131 3.80 -12.78 -6.41
CA LEU A 131 2.38 -13.08 -6.61
C LEU A 131 1.83 -12.51 -7.92
N PHE A 132 2.17 -11.26 -8.25
CA PHE A 132 1.52 -10.54 -9.34
C PHE A 132 2.24 -10.66 -10.68
N ALA A 133 3.51 -11.12 -10.70
CA ALA A 133 4.22 -11.41 -11.94
C ALA A 133 4.19 -12.89 -12.30
N ALA A 134 4.17 -13.20 -13.59
CA ALA A 134 4.27 -14.56 -14.06
C ALA A 134 5.73 -15.08 -13.96
N GLY A 135 5.89 -16.31 -13.46
CA GLY A 135 7.17 -17.04 -13.53
C GLY A 135 7.99 -17.10 -12.24
N PHE A 136 7.50 -16.51 -11.14
CA PHE A 136 8.10 -16.68 -9.81
C PHE A 136 7.41 -17.82 -9.04
N ILE A 137 6.34 -17.54 -8.32
CA ILE A 137 5.52 -18.58 -7.69
C ILE A 137 4.68 -19.29 -8.78
N PRO A 138 4.54 -20.60 -8.77
CA PRO A 138 3.68 -21.33 -9.70
C PRO A 138 2.21 -20.92 -9.56
N GLY A 139 1.53 -20.70 -10.69
CA GLY A 139 0.11 -20.34 -10.77
C GLY A 139 -0.19 -19.64 -12.09
N GLN A 140 -1.38 -19.90 -12.65
CA GLN A 140 -1.78 -19.34 -13.95
C GLN A 140 -2.10 -17.83 -13.86
N ASP A 141 -2.50 -17.36 -12.67
CA ASP A 141 -2.85 -15.99 -12.34
C ASP A 141 -2.51 -15.68 -10.88
N ALA A 142 -2.71 -14.45 -10.46
CA ALA A 142 -2.43 -14.00 -9.10
C ALA A 142 -3.22 -14.79 -8.05
N ASP A 143 -4.50 -15.06 -8.29
CA ASP A 143 -5.37 -15.81 -7.36
C ASP A 143 -4.82 -17.22 -7.12
N ALA A 144 -4.38 -17.92 -8.19
CA ALA A 144 -3.78 -19.23 -8.07
C ALA A 144 -2.44 -19.19 -7.32
N ARG A 145 -1.63 -18.13 -7.49
CA ARG A 145 -0.36 -17.96 -6.78
C ARG A 145 -0.58 -17.65 -5.30
N ILE A 146 -1.56 -16.78 -4.98
CA ILE A 146 -1.99 -16.50 -3.60
C ILE A 146 -2.49 -17.79 -2.93
N ALA A 147 -3.34 -18.55 -3.59
CA ALA A 147 -3.85 -19.83 -3.07
C ALA A 147 -2.73 -20.84 -2.82
N ASN A 148 -1.74 -20.94 -3.73
CA ASN A 148 -0.57 -21.80 -3.57
C ASN A 148 0.31 -21.39 -2.38
N LEU A 149 0.52 -20.09 -2.16
CA LEU A 149 1.31 -19.58 -1.04
C LEU A 149 0.58 -19.76 0.30
N SER A 150 -0.73 -19.52 0.32
CA SER A 150 -1.57 -19.56 1.53
C SER A 150 -1.94 -20.98 1.97
N SER A 151 -1.77 -21.98 1.11
CA SER A 151 -2.10 -23.37 1.41
C SER A 151 -0.87 -24.16 1.86
N PRO A 152 -1.02 -25.21 2.69
CA PRO A 152 0.06 -26.13 2.99
C PRO A 152 0.61 -26.79 1.72
N ASN A 153 1.75 -26.33 1.24
CA ASN A 153 2.41 -26.81 0.02
C ASN A 153 3.91 -27.04 0.27
N PRO A 154 4.29 -28.22 0.82
CA PRO A 154 5.69 -28.53 1.12
C PRO A 154 6.62 -28.46 -0.10
N GLN A 155 6.12 -28.79 -1.31
CA GLN A 155 6.90 -28.71 -2.53
C GLN A 155 7.25 -27.26 -2.88
N LEU A 156 6.27 -26.35 -2.80
CA LEU A 156 6.52 -24.93 -2.99
C LEU A 156 7.48 -24.39 -1.93
N TRP A 157 7.24 -24.68 -0.66
CA TRP A 157 8.08 -24.20 0.44
C TRP A 157 9.54 -24.64 0.31
N ALA A 158 9.78 -25.86 -0.17
CA ALA A 158 11.12 -26.35 -0.45
C ALA A 158 11.84 -25.59 -1.58
N THR A 159 11.12 -24.90 -2.46
CA THR A 159 11.66 -24.16 -3.61
C THR A 159 11.62 -22.65 -3.45
N LEU A 160 11.04 -22.12 -2.37
CA LEU A 160 10.93 -20.65 -2.17
C LEU A 160 12.29 -19.94 -2.19
N GLY A 161 13.33 -20.56 -1.66
CA GLY A 161 14.69 -20.00 -1.73
C GLY A 161 15.18 -19.78 -3.18
N GLU A 162 14.87 -20.73 -4.09
CA GLU A 162 15.19 -20.59 -5.52
C GLU A 162 14.30 -19.54 -6.20
N VAL A 163 13.02 -19.47 -5.82
CA VAL A 163 12.08 -18.46 -6.31
C VAL A 163 12.60 -17.06 -5.97
N PHE A 164 12.91 -16.81 -4.70
CA PHE A 164 13.42 -15.51 -4.25
C PHE A 164 14.83 -15.23 -4.78
N GLY A 165 15.67 -16.23 -4.98
CA GLY A 165 16.95 -16.07 -5.66
C GLY A 165 16.80 -15.53 -7.09
N ARG A 166 15.88 -16.11 -7.89
CA ARG A 166 15.57 -15.60 -9.25
C ARG A 166 14.95 -14.22 -9.22
N MET A 167 14.07 -13.94 -8.26
CA MET A 167 13.43 -12.64 -8.10
C MET A 167 14.46 -11.56 -7.75
N ASN A 168 15.36 -11.82 -6.82
CA ASN A 168 16.43 -10.89 -6.45
C ASN A 168 17.40 -10.62 -7.62
N ALA A 169 17.74 -11.62 -8.41
CA ALA A 169 18.54 -11.44 -9.62
C ALA A 169 17.82 -10.52 -10.63
N PHE A 170 16.52 -10.74 -10.86
CA PHE A 170 15.69 -9.87 -11.71
C PHE A 170 15.60 -8.44 -11.17
N LEU A 171 15.35 -8.27 -9.87
CA LEU A 171 15.26 -6.96 -9.22
C LEU A 171 16.58 -6.19 -9.30
N ALA A 172 17.72 -6.87 -9.12
CA ALA A 172 19.05 -6.25 -9.25
C ALA A 172 19.32 -5.78 -10.69
N GLU A 173 19.00 -6.61 -11.72
CA GLU A 173 19.10 -6.24 -13.13
C GLU A 173 18.18 -5.05 -13.46
N THR A 174 16.93 -5.10 -13.00
CA THR A 174 15.94 -4.04 -13.20
C THR A 174 16.42 -2.74 -12.55
N ALA A 175 16.86 -2.77 -11.30
CA ALA A 175 17.40 -1.59 -10.61
C ALA A 175 18.58 -0.99 -11.34
N ALA A 176 19.55 -1.80 -11.77
CA ALA A 176 20.72 -1.32 -12.52
C ALA A 176 20.32 -0.71 -13.88
N THR A 177 19.24 -1.19 -14.50
CA THR A 177 18.76 -0.70 -15.78
C THR A 177 17.99 0.59 -15.63
N VAL A 178 17.02 0.67 -14.71
CA VAL A 178 16.21 1.88 -14.49
C VAL A 178 17.03 3.05 -13.94
N ARG A 179 18.12 2.78 -13.19
CA ARG A 179 19.04 3.84 -12.73
C ARG A 179 19.78 4.58 -13.85
N LYS A 180 19.77 4.04 -15.07
CA LYS A 180 20.31 4.76 -16.24
C LYS A 180 19.35 5.85 -16.73
N GLN A 181 18.08 5.73 -16.38
CA GLN A 181 16.99 6.63 -16.78
C GLN A 181 16.52 7.51 -15.62
N PHE A 182 16.59 7.04 -14.37
CA PHE A 182 16.03 7.70 -13.19
C PHE A 182 17.11 8.04 -12.17
N GLY A 183 17.24 9.33 -11.87
CA GLY A 183 18.23 9.88 -10.92
C GLY A 183 17.74 10.05 -9.48
N GLY A 184 16.47 9.68 -9.17
CA GLY A 184 15.88 9.78 -7.84
C GLY A 184 16.07 8.53 -6.99
N ARG A 185 15.38 8.49 -5.84
CA ARG A 185 15.37 7.33 -4.93
C ARG A 185 14.57 6.17 -5.52
N LEU A 186 15.10 4.97 -5.35
CA LEU A 186 14.56 3.73 -5.90
C LEU A 186 14.26 2.73 -4.78
N THR A 187 13.12 2.06 -4.87
CA THR A 187 12.76 0.94 -3.99
C THR A 187 11.90 -0.10 -4.70
N TYR A 188 11.53 -1.14 -3.96
CA TYR A 188 10.57 -2.19 -4.30
C TYR A 188 9.58 -2.32 -3.15
N ALA A 189 8.30 -2.56 -3.39
CA ALA A 189 7.32 -2.81 -2.34
C ALA A 189 7.20 -4.33 -2.12
N SER A 190 7.63 -4.79 -0.97
CA SER A 190 7.77 -6.21 -0.66
C SER A 190 6.65 -6.70 0.24
N GLY A 191 6.00 -7.81 -0.14
CA GLY A 191 5.25 -8.60 0.84
C GLY A 191 6.17 -9.16 1.93
N THR A 192 5.64 -9.33 3.14
CA THR A 192 6.44 -9.80 4.29
C THR A 192 6.97 -11.23 4.15
N TRP A 193 6.43 -12.01 3.24
CA TRP A 193 6.91 -13.37 2.91
C TRP A 193 8.09 -13.40 1.92
N GLU A 194 8.35 -12.30 1.21
CA GLU A 194 9.42 -12.20 0.22
C GLU A 194 10.78 -11.95 0.90
N GLN A 195 11.80 -12.67 0.45
CA GLN A 195 13.18 -12.48 0.95
C GLN A 195 13.96 -11.61 -0.03
N ILE A 196 13.92 -10.30 0.20
CA ILE A 196 14.49 -9.30 -0.71
C ILE A 196 15.94 -8.96 -0.35
N ASP A 197 16.82 -8.93 -1.35
CA ASP A 197 18.12 -8.28 -1.27
C ASP A 197 17.94 -6.77 -1.47
N TRP A 198 18.04 -6.03 -0.38
CA TRP A 198 17.88 -4.58 -0.40
C TRP A 198 19.11 -3.81 -0.88
N THR A 199 20.22 -4.50 -1.24
CA THR A 199 21.47 -3.86 -1.68
C THR A 199 21.28 -2.86 -2.83
N PRO A 200 20.49 -3.16 -3.91
CA PRO A 200 20.30 -2.25 -5.04
C PRO A 200 19.42 -1.02 -4.75
N PHE A 201 18.70 -1.01 -3.63
CA PHE A 201 17.68 -0.02 -3.31
C PHE A 201 18.13 1.02 -2.31
N ASP A 202 17.51 2.20 -2.31
CA ASP A 202 17.80 3.29 -1.37
C ASP A 202 16.95 3.21 -0.09
N ILE A 203 15.84 2.48 -0.14
CA ILE A 203 14.82 2.37 0.90
C ILE A 203 14.46 0.90 1.05
N VAL A 204 14.23 0.46 2.28
CA VAL A 204 13.57 -0.81 2.61
C VAL A 204 12.08 -0.53 2.72
N ALA A 205 11.27 -1.08 1.83
CA ALA A 205 9.85 -0.78 1.75
C ALA A 205 9.02 -2.07 1.77
N VAL A 206 8.14 -2.18 2.76
CA VAL A 206 7.39 -3.39 3.05
C VAL A 206 5.90 -3.13 3.17
N ASP A 207 5.10 -4.06 2.71
CA ASP A 207 3.65 -4.06 2.88
C ASP A 207 3.35 -4.62 4.28
N ALA A 208 3.25 -3.67 5.23
CA ALA A 208 3.36 -3.92 6.67
C ALA A 208 1.99 -4.20 7.31
N TYR A 209 1.27 -5.19 6.80
CA TYR A 209 0.00 -5.59 7.40
C TYR A 209 0.22 -6.37 8.69
N ARG A 210 -0.52 -5.98 9.75
CA ARG A 210 -0.64 -6.76 10.97
C ARG A 210 -1.91 -7.61 10.91
N ASP A 211 -1.80 -8.85 11.31
CA ASP A 211 -2.91 -9.79 11.45
C ASP A 211 -2.80 -10.59 12.75
N ALA A 212 -3.74 -11.51 13.00
CA ALA A 212 -3.71 -12.36 14.18
C ALA A 212 -2.47 -13.28 14.24
N GLY A 213 -1.90 -13.63 13.08
CA GLY A 213 -0.74 -14.52 13.00
C GLY A 213 0.57 -13.85 13.40
N ASN A 214 0.74 -12.58 13.07
CA ASN A 214 1.97 -11.84 13.35
C ASN A 214 1.87 -10.83 14.51
N ALA A 215 0.68 -10.55 15.04
CA ALA A 215 0.45 -9.50 16.03
C ALA A 215 1.39 -9.56 17.22
N ALA A 216 1.72 -10.76 17.71
CA ALA A 216 2.61 -10.95 18.86
C ALA A 216 4.07 -10.56 18.58
N ASN A 217 4.53 -10.67 17.33
CA ASN A 217 5.91 -10.45 16.89
C ASN A 217 6.06 -9.24 15.96
N TYR A 218 4.97 -8.55 15.63
CA TYR A 218 4.91 -7.50 14.62
C TYR A 218 6.01 -6.43 14.77
N ARG A 219 6.20 -5.91 15.99
CA ARG A 219 7.27 -4.93 16.27
C ARG A 219 8.66 -5.51 16.07
N GLN A 220 8.87 -6.78 16.42
CA GLN A 220 10.18 -7.42 16.24
C GLN A 220 10.48 -7.65 14.76
N GLU A 221 9.50 -8.07 13.98
CA GLU A 221 9.60 -8.24 12.53
C GLU A 221 9.93 -6.89 11.87
N LEU A 222 9.20 -5.84 12.24
CA LEU A 222 9.44 -4.48 11.74
C LEU A 222 10.88 -4.01 12.06
N ARG A 223 11.36 -4.24 13.31
CA ARG A 223 12.74 -3.92 13.70
C ARG A 223 13.78 -4.64 12.87
N GLY A 224 13.50 -5.85 12.40
CA GLY A 224 14.40 -6.62 11.55
C GLY A 224 14.79 -5.88 10.27
N HIS A 225 13.93 -5.06 9.71
CA HIS A 225 14.17 -4.30 8.49
C HIS A 225 15.22 -3.19 8.66
N PHE A 226 15.39 -2.65 9.87
CA PHE A 226 16.40 -1.61 10.14
C PHE A 226 17.85 -2.13 10.08
N ALA A 227 18.05 -3.45 10.15
CA ALA A 227 19.37 -4.07 10.04
C ALA A 227 20.06 -3.78 8.68
N HIS A 228 19.29 -3.37 7.66
CA HIS A 228 19.83 -2.99 6.35
C HIS A 228 20.47 -1.60 6.33
N GLY A 229 20.36 -0.80 7.41
CA GLY A 229 20.96 0.54 7.53
C GLY A 229 20.38 1.58 6.56
N LYS A 230 19.15 1.39 6.11
CA LYS A 230 18.41 2.25 5.18
C LYS A 230 17.11 2.72 5.82
N PRO A 231 16.49 3.82 5.34
CA PRO A 231 15.14 4.19 5.76
C PRO A 231 14.18 3.02 5.56
N VAL A 232 13.34 2.75 6.56
CA VAL A 232 12.29 1.73 6.51
C VAL A 232 10.95 2.41 6.29
N VAL A 233 10.18 1.90 5.34
CA VAL A 233 8.89 2.47 4.93
C VAL A 233 7.82 1.38 4.91
N ALA A 234 6.67 1.67 5.51
CA ALA A 234 5.46 0.87 5.34
C ALA A 234 4.73 1.33 4.08
N THR A 235 4.93 0.62 2.96
CA THR A 235 4.31 0.94 1.67
C THR A 235 2.82 0.64 1.64
N GLU A 236 2.38 -0.29 2.46
CA GLU A 236 0.97 -0.59 2.67
C GLU A 236 0.72 -0.98 4.13
N PHE A 237 -0.33 -0.45 4.72
CA PHE A 237 -0.96 -0.92 5.95
C PHE A 237 -2.43 -0.50 5.96
N GLY A 238 -3.29 -1.31 6.53
CA GLY A 238 -4.72 -1.04 6.55
C GLY A 238 -5.54 -2.27 6.90
N CYS A 239 -6.82 -2.10 7.12
CA CYS A 239 -7.78 -3.20 7.24
C CYS A 239 -9.14 -2.84 6.62
N CYS A 240 -9.97 -3.84 6.40
CA CYS A 240 -11.32 -3.68 5.87
C CYS A 240 -12.31 -3.15 6.92
N THR A 241 -13.57 -2.86 6.51
CA THR A 241 -14.57 -2.17 7.33
C THR A 241 -15.63 -3.11 7.94
N TYR A 242 -15.19 -4.27 8.43
CA TYR A 242 -16.07 -5.19 9.16
C TYR A 242 -15.42 -5.66 10.46
N ARG A 243 -16.23 -6.07 11.43
CA ARG A 243 -15.76 -6.55 12.72
C ARG A 243 -14.87 -7.78 12.56
N GLY A 244 -13.65 -7.72 13.10
CA GLY A 244 -12.63 -8.76 12.98
C GLY A 244 -11.78 -8.67 11.71
N ALA A 245 -11.88 -7.58 10.95
CA ALA A 245 -11.04 -7.34 9.78
C ALA A 245 -9.56 -7.16 10.15
N ALA A 246 -9.27 -6.56 11.30
CA ALA A 246 -7.91 -6.37 11.82
C ALA A 246 -7.14 -7.69 12.00
N ASP A 247 -7.85 -8.76 12.39
CA ASP A 247 -7.26 -10.10 12.55
C ASP A 247 -6.88 -10.76 11.20
N ARG A 248 -7.37 -10.23 10.08
CA ARG A 248 -7.08 -10.73 8.73
C ARG A 248 -6.02 -9.90 7.99
N GLY A 249 -5.74 -8.69 8.45
CA GLY A 249 -4.74 -7.81 7.85
C GLY A 249 -4.91 -7.67 6.33
N GLY A 250 -3.85 -7.95 5.56
CA GLY A 250 -3.86 -7.91 4.10
C GLY A 250 -4.81 -8.89 3.40
N MET A 251 -5.38 -9.86 4.13
CA MET A 251 -6.34 -10.84 3.59
C MET A 251 -7.80 -10.51 3.94
N GLY A 252 -8.10 -9.31 4.42
CA GLY A 252 -9.45 -8.88 4.80
C GLY A 252 -10.46 -8.94 3.65
N TRP A 253 -10.02 -8.69 2.42
CA TRP A 253 -10.83 -8.71 1.20
C TRP A 253 -11.38 -10.10 0.82
N THR A 254 -10.83 -11.19 1.36
CA THR A 254 -11.20 -12.58 1.03
C THR A 254 -12.63 -12.97 1.46
N ILE A 255 -13.40 -12.03 1.98
CA ILE A 255 -14.83 -12.19 2.28
C ILE A 255 -15.74 -12.06 1.04
N ILE A 256 -15.19 -11.84 -0.14
CA ILE A 256 -15.93 -11.72 -1.40
C ILE A 256 -16.13 -13.12 -2.03
N ASP A 257 -17.36 -13.40 -2.46
CA ASP A 257 -17.71 -14.52 -3.34
C ASP A 257 -17.69 -14.01 -4.79
N ASN A 258 -16.56 -14.19 -5.47
CA ASN A 258 -16.38 -13.82 -6.86
C ASN A 258 -17.11 -14.76 -7.84
N ASN A 259 -17.66 -15.90 -7.38
CA ASN A 259 -18.45 -16.80 -8.22
C ASN A 259 -19.93 -16.40 -8.29
N ALA A 260 -20.38 -15.47 -7.42
CA ALA A 260 -21.72 -14.91 -7.49
C ALA A 260 -21.80 -13.82 -8.58
N GLU A 261 -22.94 -13.71 -9.26
CA GLU A 261 -23.19 -12.67 -10.26
C GLU A 261 -24.47 -11.88 -9.89
N PRO A 262 -24.36 -10.61 -9.47
CA PRO A 262 -23.10 -9.87 -9.24
C PRO A 262 -22.30 -10.43 -8.04
N PRO A 263 -21.00 -10.09 -7.92
CA PRO A 263 -20.19 -10.44 -6.74
C PRO A 263 -20.85 -9.94 -5.44
N ARG A 264 -20.74 -10.73 -4.38
CA ARG A 264 -21.30 -10.42 -3.05
C ARG A 264 -20.44 -11.00 -1.94
N LEU A 265 -20.73 -10.66 -0.69
CA LEU A 265 -20.02 -11.24 0.45
C LEU A 265 -20.37 -12.74 0.61
N ASN A 266 -19.36 -13.54 0.96
CA ASN A 266 -19.47 -14.99 1.12
C ASN A 266 -20.12 -15.43 2.46
N GLY A 267 -20.46 -14.48 3.33
CA GLY A 267 -21.07 -14.70 4.64
C GLY A 267 -21.80 -13.46 5.15
N ASP A 268 -22.28 -13.56 6.37
CA ASP A 268 -22.90 -12.44 7.08
C ASP A 268 -21.85 -11.76 7.94
N TYR A 269 -21.47 -10.55 7.54
CA TYR A 269 -20.50 -9.71 8.23
C TYR A 269 -21.19 -8.48 8.81
N GLN A 270 -20.64 -7.97 9.91
CA GLN A 270 -21.12 -6.74 10.51
C GLN A 270 -20.19 -5.60 10.14
N ARG A 271 -20.71 -4.56 9.45
CA ARG A 271 -19.98 -3.33 9.15
C ARG A 271 -19.48 -2.68 10.43
N ASP A 272 -18.21 -2.31 10.45
CA ASP A 272 -17.56 -1.63 11.57
C ASP A 272 -16.42 -0.75 11.06
N GLU A 273 -16.72 0.54 10.86
CA GLU A 273 -15.70 1.51 10.44
C GLU A 273 -14.73 1.85 11.59
N GLY A 274 -15.15 1.68 12.84
CA GLY A 274 -14.32 1.83 14.04
C GLY A 274 -13.15 0.84 14.08
N GLU A 275 -13.30 -0.33 13.44
CA GLU A 275 -12.21 -1.30 13.27
C GLU A 275 -11.02 -0.68 12.52
N GLN A 276 -11.30 0.01 11.38
CA GLN A 276 -10.28 0.73 10.63
C GLN A 276 -9.62 1.83 11.46
N VAL A 277 -10.41 2.59 12.23
CA VAL A 277 -9.90 3.69 13.07
C VAL A 277 -8.95 3.17 14.15
N THR A 278 -9.32 2.08 14.80
CA THR A 278 -8.48 1.45 15.84
C THR A 278 -7.18 0.95 15.25
N TYR A 279 -7.25 0.18 14.17
CA TYR A 279 -6.10 -0.35 13.46
C TYR A 279 -5.14 0.74 12.99
N LEU A 280 -5.67 1.81 12.39
CA LEU A 280 -4.90 2.95 11.91
C LEU A 280 -4.10 3.60 13.04
N ARG A 281 -4.76 3.92 14.17
CA ARG A 281 -4.11 4.58 15.31
C ARG A 281 -3.02 3.73 15.93
N GLU A 282 -3.30 2.44 16.13
CA GLU A 282 -2.34 1.50 16.70
C GLU A 282 -1.09 1.35 15.83
N LEU A 283 -1.26 1.23 14.51
CA LEU A 283 -0.11 1.04 13.62
C LEU A 283 0.69 2.33 13.41
N LEU A 284 0.05 3.49 13.32
CA LEU A 284 0.79 4.76 13.26
C LEU A 284 1.62 4.97 14.53
N GLU A 285 1.06 4.70 15.71
CA GLU A 285 1.82 4.75 16.97
C GLU A 285 3.02 3.79 16.97
N ILE A 286 2.83 2.56 16.47
CA ILE A 286 3.92 1.60 16.33
C ILE A 286 5.00 2.13 15.39
N PHE A 287 4.63 2.64 14.23
CA PHE A 287 5.57 3.13 13.23
C PHE A 287 6.40 4.32 13.75
N GLU A 288 5.77 5.25 14.46
CA GLU A 288 6.46 6.38 15.09
C GLU A 288 7.43 5.92 16.17
N GLN A 289 7.00 5.00 17.05
CA GLN A 289 7.84 4.47 18.13
C GLN A 289 9.02 3.65 17.62
N GLU A 290 8.85 2.93 16.52
CA GLU A 290 9.92 2.12 15.93
C GLU A 290 10.81 2.92 14.94
N GLY A 291 10.46 4.17 14.61
CA GLY A 291 11.26 5.04 13.74
C GLY A 291 11.10 4.74 12.25
N VAL A 292 9.92 4.28 11.84
CA VAL A 292 9.57 4.16 10.42
C VAL A 292 9.60 5.53 9.77
N ASP A 293 10.25 5.65 8.60
CA ASP A 293 10.43 6.92 7.91
C ASP A 293 9.13 7.46 7.29
N SER A 294 8.37 6.61 6.65
CA SER A 294 7.11 6.97 5.99
C SER A 294 6.14 5.79 6.04
N ALA A 295 4.85 6.08 6.09
CA ALA A 295 3.82 5.05 6.10
C ALA A 295 2.66 5.45 5.18
N PHE A 296 2.14 4.48 4.41
CA PHE A 296 1.09 4.68 3.42
C PHE A 296 -0.11 3.83 3.75
N TRP A 297 -1.19 4.47 4.19
CA TRP A 297 -2.46 3.77 4.37
C TRP A 297 -2.92 3.16 3.04
N PHE A 298 -3.30 1.90 3.05
CA PHE A 298 -3.90 1.26 1.91
C PHE A 298 -5.42 1.19 2.13
N THR A 299 -6.23 1.98 1.42
CA THR A 299 -5.96 2.88 0.30
C THR A 299 -6.89 4.11 0.38
N PHE A 300 -6.86 5.04 -0.56
CA PHE A 300 -7.85 6.13 -0.63
C PHE A 300 -9.24 5.57 -0.93
N ALA A 301 -9.41 4.86 -2.05
CA ALA A 301 -10.66 4.28 -2.50
C ALA A 301 -10.45 2.90 -3.14
N SER A 302 -11.40 1.98 -2.96
CA SER A 302 -11.49 0.71 -3.70
C SER A 302 -12.66 0.83 -4.69
N TYR A 303 -12.35 1.27 -5.91
CA TYR A 303 -13.40 1.67 -6.88
C TYR A 303 -14.24 0.49 -7.40
N ASP A 304 -13.71 -0.73 -7.36
CA ASP A 304 -14.38 -1.98 -7.76
C ASP A 304 -15.20 -2.63 -6.64
N LEU A 305 -15.14 -2.06 -5.42
CA LEU A 305 -15.85 -2.56 -4.25
C LEU A 305 -16.86 -1.52 -3.72
N PRO A 306 -17.94 -1.24 -4.48
CA PRO A 306 -18.89 -0.20 -4.10
C PRO A 306 -19.75 -0.61 -2.91
N TYR A 307 -20.17 0.41 -2.16
CA TYR A 307 -21.24 0.27 -1.17
C TYR A 307 -22.57 0.00 -1.85
N ARG A 308 -23.28 -1.01 -1.39
CA ARG A 308 -24.65 -1.32 -1.76
C ARG A 308 -25.49 -1.55 -0.50
N PRO A 309 -26.76 -1.11 -0.47
CA PRO A 309 -27.64 -1.45 0.64
C PRO A 309 -27.96 -2.95 0.61
N GLY A 310 -27.70 -3.62 1.71
CA GLY A 310 -27.94 -5.07 1.88
C GLY A 310 -26.77 -5.75 2.56
N PRO A 311 -27.03 -6.66 3.50
CA PRO A 311 -25.98 -7.20 4.38
C PRO A 311 -24.94 -8.05 3.64
N ARG A 312 -25.26 -8.57 2.43
CA ARG A 312 -24.31 -9.35 1.61
C ARG A 312 -23.90 -8.65 0.31
N ASP A 313 -24.49 -7.49 0.02
CA ASP A 313 -24.24 -6.76 -1.22
C ASP A 313 -23.25 -5.61 -1.02
N ASP A 314 -23.01 -5.21 0.24
CA ASP A 314 -22.08 -4.15 0.63
C ASP A 314 -20.62 -4.61 0.46
N LEU A 315 -20.09 -4.51 -0.76
CA LEU A 315 -18.72 -4.89 -1.06
C LEU A 315 -17.68 -3.94 -0.40
N ASP A 316 -18.11 -2.72 -0.02
CA ASP A 316 -17.22 -1.81 0.70
C ASP A 316 -16.80 -2.36 2.08
N MET A 317 -17.51 -3.35 2.64
CA MET A 317 -17.02 -4.07 3.82
C MET A 317 -15.69 -4.79 3.56
N ALA A 318 -15.41 -5.23 2.33
CA ALA A 318 -14.14 -5.84 1.92
C ALA A 318 -13.11 -4.81 1.45
N ALA A 319 -13.43 -3.52 1.50
CA ALA A 319 -12.57 -2.44 1.01
C ALA A 319 -11.71 -1.85 2.13
N TYR A 320 -10.46 -1.54 1.79
CA TYR A 320 -9.50 -0.85 2.66
C TYR A 320 -9.60 0.67 2.57
N GLY A 321 -10.34 1.20 1.60
CA GLY A 321 -10.44 2.62 1.33
C GLY A 321 -10.88 3.44 2.54
N VAL A 322 -10.33 4.65 2.68
CA VAL A 322 -10.81 5.63 3.67
C VAL A 322 -12.11 6.31 3.23
N VAL A 323 -12.47 6.16 1.97
CA VAL A 323 -13.76 6.59 1.43
C VAL A 323 -14.56 5.37 0.99
N ARG A 324 -15.88 5.49 1.11
CA ARG A 324 -16.86 4.51 0.67
C ARG A 324 -17.35 4.88 -0.71
N VAL A 325 -16.99 4.09 -1.73
CA VAL A 325 -17.41 4.31 -3.10
C VAL A 325 -18.91 4.02 -3.25
N LEU A 326 -19.63 4.93 -3.87
CA LEU A 326 -21.05 4.79 -4.15
C LEU A 326 -21.25 4.20 -5.55
N GLU A 327 -22.09 3.18 -5.68
CA GLU A 327 -22.39 2.60 -6.98
C GLU A 327 -23.10 3.60 -7.92
N GLN A 328 -23.92 4.47 -7.33
CA GLN A 328 -24.64 5.54 -8.02
C GLN A 328 -24.71 6.79 -7.14
N GLY A 329 -24.73 7.95 -7.79
CA GLY A 329 -24.91 9.23 -7.09
C GLY A 329 -23.62 9.90 -6.68
N HIS A 330 -23.74 10.84 -5.77
CA HIS A 330 -22.65 11.68 -5.27
C HIS A 330 -22.65 11.70 -3.76
N GLY A 331 -21.49 11.99 -3.19
CA GLY A 331 -21.33 12.16 -1.76
C GLY A 331 -22.06 13.38 -1.21
N SER A 332 -22.46 13.35 0.05
CA SER A 332 -23.06 14.49 0.73
C SER A 332 -22.00 15.47 1.24
N ALA A 333 -20.86 14.95 1.70
CA ALA A 333 -19.71 15.77 2.14
C ALA A 333 -18.91 16.34 0.95
N TYR A 334 -18.85 15.59 -0.15
CA TYR A 334 -18.19 15.98 -1.41
C TYR A 334 -19.17 15.77 -2.58
N PRO A 335 -20.05 16.77 -2.87
CA PRO A 335 -21.11 16.60 -3.88
C PRO A 335 -20.60 16.46 -5.32
N ASP A 336 -19.35 16.73 -5.56
CA ASP A 336 -18.62 16.55 -6.83
C ASP A 336 -17.97 15.17 -6.96
N MET A 337 -18.01 14.33 -5.89
CA MET A 337 -17.37 13.00 -5.86
C MET A 337 -18.40 11.88 -5.75
N GLY A 338 -18.07 10.70 -6.35
CA GLY A 338 -18.87 9.48 -6.28
C GLY A 338 -18.61 8.61 -5.04
N TRP A 339 -18.24 9.21 -3.93
CA TRP A 339 -17.91 8.51 -2.68
C TRP A 339 -18.21 9.36 -1.45
N GLU A 340 -18.25 8.73 -0.27
CA GLU A 340 -18.42 9.36 1.04
C GLU A 340 -17.20 9.08 1.94
N PRO A 341 -16.75 10.02 2.77
CA PRO A 341 -15.75 9.76 3.81
C PRO A 341 -16.25 8.71 4.81
N LYS A 342 -15.35 7.80 5.21
CA LYS A 342 -15.54 6.90 6.34
C LYS A 342 -14.98 7.51 7.63
N GLU A 343 -15.22 6.87 8.78
CA GLU A 343 -14.60 7.28 10.05
C GLU A 343 -13.06 7.29 9.95
N SER A 344 -12.48 6.36 9.19
CA SER A 344 -11.03 6.30 8.94
C SER A 344 -10.48 7.49 8.15
N PHE A 345 -11.27 8.14 7.28
CA PHE A 345 -10.89 9.38 6.62
C PHE A 345 -10.60 10.48 7.63
N HIS A 346 -11.54 10.68 8.55
CA HIS A 346 -11.41 11.70 9.59
C HIS A 346 -10.32 11.38 10.62
N ALA A 347 -10.14 10.08 10.92
CA ALA A 347 -9.09 9.63 11.82
C ALA A 347 -7.70 9.82 11.22
N LEU A 348 -7.53 9.54 9.92
CA LEU A 348 -6.27 9.76 9.19
C LEU A 348 -5.94 11.25 9.11
N ALA A 349 -6.92 12.09 8.74
CA ALA A 349 -6.77 13.54 8.72
C ALA A 349 -6.32 14.10 10.09
N ALA A 350 -6.97 13.65 11.16
CA ALA A 350 -6.61 14.08 12.52
C ALA A 350 -5.18 13.63 12.91
N ALA A 351 -4.78 12.41 12.55
CA ALA A 351 -3.43 11.90 12.81
C ALA A 351 -2.35 12.65 12.01
N TYR A 352 -2.68 13.13 10.82
CA TYR A 352 -1.72 13.80 9.93
C TYR A 352 -1.66 15.32 10.11
N THR A 353 -2.59 15.93 10.82
CA THR A 353 -2.59 17.38 11.13
C THR A 353 -1.49 17.78 12.13
N GLY A 354 -0.98 16.83 12.96
CA GLY A 354 -0.01 17.07 14.04
C GLY A 354 1.43 17.22 13.58
#